data_1e2941cc75b75f68ddb747db46deae20
#
_entry.id   1e2941cc75b75f68ddb747db46deae20
#
_cell.length_a   1.000
_cell.length_b   1.000
_cell.length_c   1.000
_cell.angle_alpha   90.00
_cell.angle_beta   90.00
_cell.angle_gamma   90.00
#
_symmetry.space_group_name_H-M   'P 1'
#
loop_
_entity.id
_entity.type
_entity.pdbx_description
1 polymer ?
#
loop_
_entity_poly.entity_id
_entity_poly.type
_entity_poly.pdbx_seq_one_letter_code
_entity_poly.pdbx_strand_id
1 'polypeptide(L)'
;MLLRPRFDAREALFLTAAASVAGARAADEARRFFDDGAPLPETETKIKWVNDLYLDGKKICGILTEGCVDVESKGLSYAVVGAGFNVYPPTEGFPDAIKGIAGTIFPRKPDKPIRSLLAARFVSSMTEYYLSLPDRSFMESYKSKSCVTGRKIAFSRDGRSFAATAIAIDDECRLAVKTEDGKETLLDCGEISITEIK
;
A
#
# COMPACT_ATOMS: atom_id res chain seq x y z
N MET A 1 1.28 -1.16 -14.62
CA MET A 1 0.20 -1.92 -15.26
C MET A 1 -0.83 -0.93 -15.81
N LEU A 2 -1.22 -1.04 -17.09
CA LEU A 2 -2.28 -0.20 -17.68
C LEU A 2 -3.59 -0.99 -17.68
N LEU A 3 -4.64 -0.37 -17.17
CA LEU A 3 -6.00 -0.91 -17.08
C LEU A 3 -6.96 -0.03 -17.86
N ARG A 4 -8.02 -0.63 -18.42
CA ARG A 4 -9.15 0.09 -19.02
C ARG A 4 -10.43 -0.35 -18.32
N PRO A 5 -10.69 0.23 -17.14
CA PRO A 5 -11.85 -0.14 -16.36
C PRO A 5 -13.15 0.34 -17.01
N ARG A 6 -14.23 -0.40 -16.72
CA ARG A 6 -15.60 -0.04 -17.16
C ARG A 6 -16.46 0.35 -15.96
N PHE A 7 -15.87 1.13 -15.03
CA PHE A 7 -16.54 1.57 -13.82
C PHE A 7 -16.30 3.08 -13.57
N ASP A 8 -17.06 3.65 -12.64
CA ASP A 8 -17.04 5.07 -12.28
C ASP A 8 -15.64 5.49 -11.76
N ALA A 9 -15.26 6.74 -12.00
CA ALA A 9 -13.99 7.30 -11.52
C ALA A 9 -13.83 7.24 -9.99
N ARG A 10 -14.93 7.18 -9.24
CA ARG A 10 -14.92 7.01 -7.78
C ARG A 10 -14.34 5.67 -7.33
N GLU A 11 -14.39 4.66 -8.19
CA GLU A 11 -13.82 3.33 -7.92
C GLU A 11 -12.28 3.30 -8.01
N ALA A 12 -11.65 4.41 -8.43
CA ALA A 12 -10.18 4.50 -8.57
C ALA A 12 -9.44 4.24 -7.24
N LEU A 13 -10.01 4.64 -6.10
CA LEU A 13 -9.44 4.38 -4.77
C LEU A 13 -9.36 2.87 -4.49
N PHE A 14 -10.34 2.11 -4.93
CA PHE A 14 -10.34 0.65 -4.79
C PHE A 14 -9.23 -0.02 -5.61
N LEU A 15 -8.86 0.54 -6.77
CA LEU A 15 -7.68 0.08 -7.52
C LEU A 15 -6.40 0.21 -6.70
N THR A 16 -6.24 1.32 -5.98
CA THR A 16 -5.08 1.55 -5.12
C THR A 16 -5.06 0.58 -3.94
N ALA A 17 -6.19 0.36 -3.30
CA ALA A 17 -6.31 -0.59 -2.19
C ALA A 17 -6.07 -2.04 -2.65
N ALA A 18 -6.67 -2.46 -3.78
CA ALA A 18 -6.44 -3.75 -4.40
C ALA A 18 -4.96 -3.97 -4.76
N ALA A 19 -4.32 -2.95 -5.35
CA ALA A 19 -2.90 -2.99 -5.67
C ALA A 19 -2.01 -3.09 -4.40
N SER A 20 -2.42 -2.46 -3.30
CA SER A 20 -1.71 -2.56 -2.02
C SER A 20 -1.78 -3.98 -1.45
N VAL A 21 -2.95 -4.62 -1.51
CA VAL A 21 -3.10 -6.03 -1.11
C VAL A 21 -2.32 -6.96 -2.05
N ALA A 22 -2.41 -6.74 -3.36
CA ALA A 22 -1.66 -7.51 -4.37
C ALA A 22 -0.14 -7.40 -4.13
N GLY A 23 0.34 -6.19 -3.83
CA GLY A 23 1.74 -5.92 -3.52
C GLY A 23 2.21 -6.59 -2.24
N ALA A 24 1.41 -6.52 -1.17
CA ALA A 24 1.71 -7.19 0.09
C ALA A 24 1.78 -8.71 -0.09
N ARG A 25 0.77 -9.31 -0.78
CA ARG A 25 0.76 -10.74 -1.11
C ARG A 25 1.98 -11.15 -1.93
N ALA A 26 2.33 -10.36 -2.95
CA ALA A 26 3.50 -10.63 -3.80
C ALA A 26 4.81 -10.60 -3.01
N ALA A 27 4.99 -9.63 -2.10
CA ALA A 27 6.15 -9.54 -1.23
C ALA A 27 6.25 -10.73 -0.27
N ASP A 28 5.15 -11.09 0.40
CA ASP A 28 5.10 -12.22 1.34
C ASP A 28 5.35 -13.55 0.62
N GLU A 29 4.77 -13.77 -0.57
CA GLU A 29 5.01 -14.96 -1.39
C GLU A 29 6.46 -15.02 -1.89
N ALA A 30 7.03 -13.90 -2.37
CA ALA A 30 8.42 -13.86 -2.82
C ALA A 30 9.39 -14.24 -1.68
N ARG A 31 9.11 -13.79 -0.45
CA ARG A 31 9.92 -14.13 0.73
C ARG A 31 9.90 -15.62 1.05
N ARG A 32 8.76 -16.29 0.88
CA ARG A 32 8.66 -17.75 1.10
C ARG A 32 9.49 -18.57 0.10
N PHE A 33 9.75 -18.04 -1.09
CA PHE A 33 10.61 -18.66 -2.10
C PHE A 33 12.10 -18.34 -1.91
N PHE A 34 12.41 -17.44 -0.97
CA PHE A 34 13.77 -17.07 -0.66
C PHE A 34 14.30 -18.04 0.39
N ASP A 35 15.15 -18.96 -0.06
CA ASP A 35 15.89 -19.88 0.82
C ASP A 35 17.38 -19.68 0.55
N ASP A 36 18.06 -19.04 1.48
CA ASP A 36 19.50 -18.81 1.48
C ASP A 36 20.19 -19.42 2.71
N GLY A 37 19.48 -20.34 3.38
CA GLY A 37 19.95 -21.01 4.60
C GLY A 37 19.80 -20.19 5.89
N ALA A 38 19.28 -18.95 5.81
CA ALA A 38 18.91 -18.15 6.96
C ALA A 38 17.39 -17.91 6.93
N PRO A 39 16.64 -18.30 7.98
CA PRO A 39 15.20 -18.06 8.00
C PRO A 39 14.92 -16.57 8.00
N LEU A 40 14.06 -16.13 7.07
CA LEU A 40 13.53 -14.75 7.12
C LEU A 40 12.52 -14.65 8.28
N PRO A 41 12.44 -13.49 8.94
CA PRO A 41 11.41 -13.25 9.95
C PRO A 41 10.01 -13.60 9.41
N GLU A 42 9.17 -14.23 10.24
CA GLU A 42 7.79 -14.57 9.87
C GLU A 42 6.83 -13.37 9.85
N THR A 43 7.38 -12.16 9.89
CA THR A 43 6.60 -10.93 9.82
C THR A 43 5.93 -10.79 8.48
N GLU A 44 4.66 -10.39 8.50
CA GLU A 44 3.89 -10.12 7.29
C GLU A 44 4.04 -8.67 6.84
N THR A 45 3.92 -8.47 5.52
CA THR A 45 3.82 -7.14 4.93
C THR A 45 2.53 -6.46 5.38
N LYS A 46 2.65 -5.26 5.94
CA LYS A 46 1.55 -4.41 6.39
C LYS A 46 1.30 -3.26 5.41
N ILE A 47 0.12 -2.68 5.50
CA ILE A 47 -0.30 -1.57 4.66
C ILE A 47 -0.44 -0.32 5.54
N LYS A 48 0.35 0.71 5.23
CA LYS A 48 0.11 2.05 5.74
C LYS A 48 -0.85 2.74 4.79
N TRP A 49 -2.01 3.10 5.30
CA TRP A 49 -3.04 3.78 4.53
C TRP A 49 -2.46 4.98 3.78
N VAL A 50 -2.65 5.10 2.49
CA VAL A 50 -3.56 4.33 1.64
C VAL A 50 -2.80 3.30 0.77
N ASN A 51 -1.48 3.51 0.52
CA ASN A 51 -0.77 2.95 -0.63
C ASN A 51 0.70 2.57 -0.34
N ASP A 52 1.14 2.62 0.91
CA ASP A 52 2.51 2.28 1.28
C ASP A 52 2.58 0.90 1.93
N LEU A 53 3.52 0.07 1.50
CA LEU A 53 3.76 -1.24 2.11
C LEU A 53 4.94 -1.18 3.07
N TYR A 54 4.75 -1.76 4.23
CA TYR A 54 5.71 -1.77 5.34
C TYR A 54 6.05 -3.19 5.74
N LEU A 55 7.32 -3.43 6.01
CA LEU A 55 7.84 -4.65 6.60
C LEU A 55 8.78 -4.25 7.73
N ASP A 56 8.61 -4.84 8.92
CA ASP A 56 9.40 -4.53 10.13
C ASP A 56 9.50 -3.01 10.42
N GLY A 57 8.39 -2.30 10.24
CA GLY A 57 8.30 -0.86 10.49
C GLY A 57 8.97 0.02 9.43
N LYS A 58 9.46 -0.54 8.31
CA LYS A 58 10.12 0.18 7.22
C LYS A 58 9.32 0.07 5.93
N LYS A 59 9.28 1.16 5.15
CA LYS A 59 8.60 1.22 3.86
C LYS A 59 9.38 0.42 2.82
N ILE A 60 8.76 -0.63 2.27
CA ILE A 60 9.33 -1.49 1.24
C ILE A 60 8.75 -1.25 -0.15
N CYS A 61 7.59 -0.58 -0.24
CA CYS A 61 6.95 -0.26 -1.52
C CYS A 61 6.06 0.96 -1.37
N GLY A 62 5.99 1.75 -2.42
CA GLY A 62 4.96 2.76 -2.64
C GLY A 62 4.15 2.39 -3.89
N ILE A 63 2.84 2.59 -3.83
CA ILE A 63 1.93 2.33 -4.95
C ILE A 63 1.34 3.66 -5.40
N LEU A 64 1.28 3.86 -6.69
CA LEU A 64 0.66 5.02 -7.31
C LEU A 64 -0.38 4.54 -8.33
N THR A 65 -1.58 5.07 -8.24
CA THR A 65 -2.62 4.87 -9.25
C THR A 65 -2.97 6.22 -9.86
N GLU A 66 -2.78 6.34 -11.16
CA GLU A 66 -3.12 7.51 -11.95
C GLU A 66 -4.20 7.15 -12.96
N GLY A 67 -5.23 7.95 -13.07
CA GLY A 67 -6.35 7.71 -13.96
C GLY A 67 -6.68 8.91 -14.83
N CYS A 68 -7.18 8.63 -16.04
CA CYS A 68 -7.78 9.63 -16.91
C CYS A 68 -9.29 9.46 -16.91
N VAL A 69 -10.00 10.52 -16.53
CA VAL A 69 -11.47 10.53 -16.51
C VAL A 69 -11.98 10.93 -17.89
N ASP A 70 -12.91 10.17 -18.42
CA ASP A 70 -13.69 10.53 -19.58
C ASP A 70 -14.81 11.48 -19.14
N VAL A 71 -14.79 12.69 -19.67
CA VAL A 71 -15.74 13.75 -19.29
C VAL A 71 -17.17 13.41 -19.70
N GLU A 72 -17.37 12.69 -20.81
CA GLU A 72 -18.70 12.37 -21.33
C GLU A 72 -19.32 11.21 -20.53
N SER A 73 -18.60 10.14 -20.32
CA SER A 73 -19.08 8.96 -19.61
C SER A 73 -18.96 9.05 -18.09
N LYS A 74 -18.18 10.01 -17.55
CA LYS A 74 -17.79 10.13 -16.15
C LYS A 74 -17.04 8.90 -15.61
N GLY A 75 -16.63 8.00 -16.50
CA GLY A 75 -15.85 6.81 -16.20
C GLY A 75 -14.35 7.04 -16.32
N LEU A 76 -13.56 6.03 -15.99
CA LEU A 76 -12.12 6.04 -16.25
C LEU A 76 -11.84 5.54 -17.66
N SER A 77 -11.27 6.39 -18.52
CA SER A 77 -10.76 5.98 -19.83
C SER A 77 -9.65 4.95 -19.68
N TYR A 78 -8.77 5.16 -18.73
CA TYR A 78 -7.73 4.21 -18.31
C TYR A 78 -7.23 4.54 -16.90
N ALA A 79 -6.58 3.57 -16.29
CA ALA A 79 -5.81 3.74 -15.07
C ALA A 79 -4.43 3.10 -15.22
N VAL A 80 -3.40 3.76 -14.68
CA VAL A 80 -2.04 3.24 -14.59
C VAL A 80 -1.74 2.95 -13.13
N VAL A 81 -1.45 1.69 -12.83
CA VAL A 81 -1.02 1.24 -11.50
C VAL A 81 0.47 1.00 -11.52
N GLY A 82 1.22 1.81 -10.79
CA GLY A 82 2.65 1.69 -10.54
C GLY A 82 2.93 1.16 -9.14
N ALA A 83 3.88 0.24 -9.00
CA ALA A 83 4.36 -0.27 -7.72
C ALA A 83 5.88 -0.23 -7.68
N GLY A 84 6.44 0.57 -6.76
CA GLY A 84 7.89 0.74 -6.56
C GLY A 84 8.40 -0.08 -5.39
N PHE A 85 8.90 -1.29 -5.64
CA PHE A 85 9.42 -2.18 -4.60
C PHE A 85 10.91 -1.97 -4.33
N ASN A 86 11.26 -1.79 -3.06
CA ASN A 86 12.62 -1.90 -2.57
C ASN A 86 12.94 -3.38 -2.36
N VAL A 87 13.49 -4.05 -3.36
CA VAL A 87 13.65 -5.52 -3.32
C VAL A 87 14.79 -5.93 -2.41
N TYR A 88 15.95 -5.30 -2.52
CA TYR A 88 17.14 -5.50 -1.67
C TYR A 88 17.91 -4.18 -1.57
N PRO A 89 18.81 -4.02 -0.57
CA PRO A 89 19.52 -2.76 -0.36
C PRO A 89 20.32 -2.32 -1.59
N PRO A 90 20.32 -1.02 -1.93
CA PRO A 90 21.23 -0.49 -2.93
C PRO A 90 22.67 -0.60 -2.43
N THR A 91 23.63 -0.70 -3.34
CA THR A 91 25.07 -0.90 -3.02
C THR A 91 25.61 0.18 -2.08
N GLU A 92 25.16 1.43 -2.25
CA GLU A 92 25.59 2.59 -1.44
C GLU A 92 24.67 2.85 -0.23
N GLY A 93 23.69 1.96 -0.01
CA GLY A 93 22.64 2.18 0.99
C GLY A 93 21.58 3.18 0.54
N PHE A 94 20.61 3.44 1.40
CA PHE A 94 19.60 4.47 1.15
C PHE A 94 20.16 5.86 1.46
N PRO A 95 19.76 6.91 0.71
CA PRO A 95 20.06 8.29 1.03
C PRO A 95 19.68 8.65 2.47
N ASP A 96 20.45 9.51 3.12
CA ASP A 96 20.23 9.87 4.54
C ASP A 96 18.81 10.39 4.81
N ALA A 97 18.21 11.11 3.86
CA ALA A 97 16.85 11.64 3.99
C ALA A 97 15.76 10.55 4.17
N ILE A 98 15.99 9.32 3.69
CA ILE A 98 15.02 8.22 3.74
C ILE A 98 15.54 6.99 4.50
N LYS A 99 16.80 6.96 4.91
CA LYS A 99 17.45 5.83 5.60
C LYS A 99 16.69 5.38 6.87
N GLY A 100 16.06 6.33 7.57
CA GLY A 100 15.22 6.06 8.74
C GLY A 100 13.88 5.40 8.42
N ILE A 101 13.39 5.55 7.18
CA ILE A 101 12.03 5.17 6.75
C ILE A 101 12.05 3.98 5.79
N ALA A 102 12.99 3.97 4.84
CA ALA A 102 13.08 2.95 3.81
C ALA A 102 13.57 1.61 4.36
N GLY A 103 12.97 0.54 3.86
CA GLY A 103 13.38 -0.84 4.07
C GLY A 103 13.38 -1.62 2.77
N THR A 104 13.69 -2.90 2.84
CA THR A 104 13.74 -3.81 1.69
C THR A 104 13.04 -5.12 2.00
N ILE A 105 12.58 -5.81 0.96
CA ILE A 105 11.94 -7.13 1.09
C ILE A 105 12.97 -8.18 1.56
N PHE A 106 14.19 -8.10 1.03
CA PHE A 106 15.29 -9.01 1.36
C PHE A 106 16.47 -8.24 1.95
N PRO A 107 17.20 -8.82 2.93
CA PRO A 107 18.34 -8.17 3.57
C PRO A 107 19.55 -8.04 2.64
N ARG A 108 19.62 -8.86 1.59
CA ARG A 108 20.68 -8.87 0.58
C ARG A 108 20.13 -9.26 -0.79
N LYS A 109 20.90 -9.04 -1.85
CA LYS A 109 20.53 -9.46 -3.21
C LYS A 109 20.52 -10.99 -3.28
N PRO A 110 19.36 -11.59 -3.61
CA PRO A 110 19.25 -13.03 -3.82
C PRO A 110 19.96 -13.49 -5.11
N ASP A 111 20.43 -14.73 -5.12
CA ASP A 111 21.03 -15.36 -6.32
C ASP A 111 19.97 -15.76 -7.36
N LYS A 112 18.71 -15.83 -6.96
CA LYS A 112 17.57 -16.18 -7.82
C LYS A 112 16.98 -14.93 -8.49
N PRO A 113 16.27 -15.05 -9.64
CA PRO A 113 15.64 -13.92 -10.35
C PRO A 113 14.37 -13.42 -9.63
N ILE A 114 14.52 -13.02 -8.37
CA ILE A 114 13.40 -12.69 -7.47
C ILE A 114 12.57 -11.49 -7.95
N ARG A 115 13.18 -10.55 -8.69
CA ARG A 115 12.45 -9.40 -9.25
C ARG A 115 11.37 -9.84 -10.25
N SER A 116 11.69 -10.79 -11.11
CA SER A 116 10.74 -11.34 -12.09
C SER A 116 9.62 -12.10 -11.39
N LEU A 117 9.94 -12.88 -10.36
CA LEU A 117 8.94 -13.57 -9.54
C LEU A 117 8.00 -12.57 -8.85
N LEU A 118 8.55 -11.53 -8.21
CA LEU A 118 7.78 -10.49 -7.52
C LEU A 118 6.84 -9.77 -8.51
N ALA A 119 7.36 -9.37 -9.67
CA ALA A 119 6.56 -8.73 -10.71
C ALA A 119 5.43 -9.63 -11.22
N ALA A 120 5.72 -10.91 -11.50
CA ALA A 120 4.72 -11.87 -11.94
C ALA A 120 3.62 -12.08 -10.88
N ARG A 121 4.00 -12.22 -9.59
CA ARG A 121 3.05 -12.37 -8.48
C ARG A 121 2.19 -11.13 -8.29
N PHE A 122 2.79 -9.93 -8.37
CA PHE A 122 2.05 -8.68 -8.30
C PHE A 122 1.01 -8.57 -9.42
N VAL A 123 1.43 -8.79 -10.68
CA VAL A 123 0.54 -8.68 -11.84
C VAL A 123 -0.58 -9.71 -11.76
N SER A 124 -0.28 -10.97 -11.39
CA SER A 124 -1.28 -12.03 -11.24
C SER A 124 -2.33 -11.67 -10.17
N SER A 125 -1.89 -11.29 -8.96
CA SER A 125 -2.80 -10.92 -7.88
C SER A 125 -3.59 -9.65 -8.18
N MET A 126 -2.95 -8.65 -8.82
CA MET A 126 -3.65 -7.43 -9.23
C MET A 126 -4.71 -7.72 -10.29
N THR A 127 -4.44 -8.63 -11.23
CA THR A 127 -5.42 -9.05 -12.24
C THR A 127 -6.61 -9.76 -11.60
N GLU A 128 -6.36 -10.66 -10.65
CA GLU A 128 -7.40 -11.35 -9.88
C GLU A 128 -8.34 -10.33 -9.18
N TYR A 129 -7.77 -9.39 -8.42
CA TYR A 129 -8.55 -8.35 -7.72
C TYR A 129 -9.23 -7.37 -8.68
N TYR A 130 -8.61 -7.03 -9.81
CA TYR A 130 -9.22 -6.16 -10.81
C TYR A 130 -10.45 -6.79 -11.45
N LEU A 131 -10.41 -8.08 -11.76
CA LEU A 131 -11.55 -8.79 -12.35
C LEU A 131 -12.70 -8.99 -11.35
N SER A 132 -12.40 -9.06 -10.06
CA SER A 132 -13.38 -9.16 -8.97
C SER A 132 -13.58 -7.83 -8.22
N LEU A 133 -13.23 -6.70 -8.81
CA LEU A 133 -13.29 -5.40 -8.12
C LEU A 133 -14.68 -5.05 -7.58
N PRO A 134 -15.80 -5.31 -8.29
CA PRO A 134 -17.13 -5.08 -7.77
C PRO A 134 -17.46 -5.86 -6.49
N ASP A 135 -16.88 -7.05 -6.34
CA ASP A 135 -17.09 -7.91 -5.15
C ASP A 135 -16.25 -7.45 -3.95
N ARG A 136 -15.28 -6.55 -4.17
CA ARG A 136 -14.37 -6.00 -3.14
C ARG A 136 -13.70 -7.09 -2.27
N SER A 137 -13.40 -8.25 -2.85
CA SER A 137 -12.84 -9.41 -2.14
C SER A 137 -11.51 -9.14 -1.43
N PHE A 138 -10.77 -8.09 -1.85
CA PHE A 138 -9.54 -7.63 -1.23
C PHE A 138 -9.73 -6.84 0.08
N MET A 139 -10.95 -6.34 0.37
CA MET A 139 -11.21 -5.37 1.45
C MET A 139 -10.88 -5.91 2.84
N GLU A 140 -11.24 -7.16 3.14
CA GLU A 140 -10.90 -7.78 4.42
C GLU A 140 -9.38 -7.82 4.64
N SER A 141 -8.64 -8.25 3.60
CA SER A 141 -7.17 -8.25 3.62
C SER A 141 -6.59 -6.86 3.74
N TYR A 142 -7.17 -5.86 3.07
CA TYR A 142 -6.73 -4.47 3.17
C TYR A 142 -6.86 -3.93 4.59
N LYS A 143 -8.00 -4.16 5.24
CA LYS A 143 -8.26 -3.74 6.62
C LYS A 143 -7.38 -4.48 7.62
N SER A 144 -7.28 -5.81 7.53
CA SER A 144 -6.51 -6.64 8.47
C SER A 144 -5.00 -6.41 8.38
N LYS A 145 -4.50 -6.03 7.21
CA LYS A 145 -3.09 -5.67 7.01
C LYS A 145 -2.75 -4.22 7.41
N SER A 146 -3.73 -3.41 7.81
CA SER A 146 -3.49 -2.03 8.22
C SER A 146 -2.50 -1.95 9.39
N CYS A 147 -1.44 -1.13 9.23
CA CYS A 147 -0.52 -0.83 10.34
C CYS A 147 -0.81 0.52 11.01
N VAL A 148 -1.88 1.19 10.64
CA VAL A 148 -2.22 2.51 11.21
C VAL A 148 -3.39 2.45 12.18
N THR A 149 -4.30 1.48 12.03
CA THR A 149 -5.46 1.32 12.90
C THR A 149 -5.05 1.16 14.36
N GLY A 150 -5.67 1.94 15.24
CA GLY A 150 -5.38 2.00 16.68
C GLY A 150 -4.17 2.87 17.03
N ARG A 151 -3.53 3.54 16.07
CA ARG A 151 -2.32 4.35 16.32
C ARG A 151 -2.61 5.85 16.28
N LYS A 152 -1.78 6.60 17.00
CA LYS A 152 -1.70 8.05 16.84
C LYS A 152 -0.99 8.39 15.54
N ILE A 153 -1.61 9.27 14.77
CA ILE A 153 -1.16 9.74 13.47
C ILE A 153 -1.19 11.25 13.42
N ALA A 154 -0.43 11.82 12.49
CA ALA A 154 -0.63 13.18 12.01
C ALA A 154 -1.12 13.10 10.57
N PHE A 155 -2.07 13.94 10.20
CA PHE A 155 -2.52 14.13 8.81
C PHE A 155 -2.56 15.60 8.44
N SER A 156 -2.41 15.89 7.15
CA SER A 156 -2.48 17.25 6.63
C SER A 156 -3.80 17.49 5.90
N ARG A 157 -4.44 18.61 6.19
CA ARG A 157 -5.63 19.10 5.48
C ARG A 157 -5.52 20.61 5.35
N ASP A 158 -5.70 21.13 4.13
CA ASP A 158 -5.63 22.57 3.83
C ASP A 158 -4.33 23.24 4.32
N GLY A 159 -3.21 22.54 4.17
CA GLY A 159 -1.89 23.01 4.59
C GLY A 159 -1.65 23.04 6.10
N ARG A 160 -2.58 22.51 6.90
CA ARG A 160 -2.45 22.38 8.36
C ARG A 160 -2.29 20.93 8.76
N SER A 161 -1.46 20.70 9.77
CA SER A 161 -1.26 19.38 10.37
C SER A 161 -2.18 19.19 11.58
N PHE A 162 -2.80 18.00 11.67
CA PHE A 162 -3.70 17.62 12.75
C PHE A 162 -3.23 16.30 13.36
N ALA A 163 -3.21 16.25 14.69
CA ALA A 163 -3.00 15.01 15.44
C ALA A 163 -4.34 14.29 15.62
N ALA A 164 -4.33 12.98 15.46
CA ALA A 164 -5.52 12.13 15.60
C ALA A 164 -5.15 10.69 15.94
N THR A 165 -6.15 9.92 16.35
CA THR A 165 -6.05 8.46 16.44
C THR A 165 -6.79 7.84 15.26
N ALA A 166 -6.12 6.97 14.52
CA ALA A 166 -6.75 6.18 13.45
C ALA A 166 -7.65 5.11 14.07
N ILE A 167 -8.95 5.14 13.77
CA ILE A 167 -9.94 4.24 14.39
C ILE A 167 -10.12 2.98 13.55
N ALA A 168 -10.45 3.13 12.28
CA ALA A 168 -10.78 2.05 11.36
C ALA A 168 -10.63 2.49 9.91
N ILE A 169 -10.60 1.51 9.00
CA ILE A 169 -10.80 1.72 7.57
C ILE A 169 -12.20 1.23 7.23
N ASP A 170 -13.02 2.06 6.60
CA ASP A 170 -14.38 1.72 6.21
C ASP A 170 -14.46 0.95 4.88
N ASP A 171 -15.69 0.58 4.45
CA ASP A 171 -15.91 -0.17 3.21
C ASP A 171 -15.68 0.66 1.94
N GLU A 172 -15.50 1.97 2.08
CA GLU A 172 -15.12 2.88 1.00
C GLU A 172 -13.60 3.19 1.01
N CYS A 173 -12.78 2.38 1.70
CA CYS A 173 -11.34 2.57 1.89
C CYS A 173 -10.95 3.88 2.59
N ARG A 174 -11.89 4.61 3.22
CA ARG A 174 -11.60 5.84 3.94
C ARG A 174 -11.08 5.53 5.33
N LEU A 175 -10.17 6.35 5.82
CA LEU A 175 -9.64 6.22 7.18
C LEU A 175 -10.48 7.05 8.15
N ALA A 176 -11.18 6.38 9.06
CA ALA A 176 -11.84 7.03 10.19
C ALA A 176 -10.79 7.42 11.23
N VAL A 177 -10.78 8.69 11.60
CA VAL A 177 -9.85 9.23 12.60
C VAL A 177 -10.61 10.03 13.66
N LYS A 178 -10.09 10.02 14.90
CA LYS A 178 -10.59 10.82 16.01
C LYS A 178 -9.53 11.82 16.43
N THR A 179 -9.83 13.10 16.27
CA THR A 179 -8.97 14.21 16.68
C THR A 179 -8.95 14.39 18.20
N GLU A 180 -8.01 15.16 18.73
CA GLU A 180 -7.83 15.36 20.18
C GLU A 180 -9.03 16.03 20.85
N ASP A 181 -9.79 16.84 20.12
CA ASP A 181 -11.07 17.44 20.56
C ASP A 181 -12.24 16.45 20.59
N GLY A 182 -11.98 15.18 20.26
CA GLY A 182 -12.96 14.10 20.26
C GLY A 182 -13.81 13.99 19.01
N LYS A 183 -13.59 14.85 18.00
CA LYS A 183 -14.34 14.83 16.73
C LYS A 183 -13.88 13.67 15.85
N GLU A 184 -14.81 12.92 15.32
CA GLU A 184 -14.56 11.90 14.32
C GLU A 184 -14.70 12.48 12.91
N THR A 185 -13.78 12.10 12.02
CA THR A 185 -13.81 12.50 10.61
C THR A 185 -13.30 11.36 9.74
N LEU A 186 -13.73 11.36 8.48
CA LEU A 186 -13.26 10.42 7.46
C LEU A 186 -12.25 11.11 6.56
N LEU A 187 -11.15 10.44 6.30
CA LEU A 187 -10.16 10.83 5.32
C LEU A 187 -10.31 9.93 4.09
N ASP A 188 -10.55 10.53 2.94
CA ASP A 188 -10.70 9.86 1.65
C ASP A 188 -9.39 9.88 0.82
N CYS A 189 -8.49 10.79 1.15
CA CYS A 189 -7.18 10.96 0.51
C CYS A 189 -6.22 11.63 1.47
N GLY A 190 -4.96 11.73 1.08
CA GLY A 190 -3.93 12.49 1.77
C GLY A 190 -2.82 11.62 2.36
N GLU A 191 -1.78 12.30 2.82
CA GLU A 191 -0.64 11.68 3.47
C GLU A 191 -0.82 11.68 4.99
N ILE A 192 -0.51 10.55 5.60
CA ILE A 192 -0.50 10.40 7.06
C ILE A 192 0.90 10.02 7.55
N SER A 193 1.23 10.44 8.74
CA SER A 193 2.46 10.04 9.45
C SER A 193 2.09 9.37 10.77
N ILE A 194 2.73 8.24 11.09
CA ILE A 194 2.58 7.59 12.40
C ILE A 194 3.46 8.34 13.39
N THR A 195 2.87 8.89 14.45
CA THR A 195 3.57 9.75 15.41
C THR A 195 4.01 9.01 16.68
N GLU A 196 3.43 7.85 16.99
CA GLU A 196 3.93 6.96 18.05
C GLU A 196 4.67 5.77 17.45
N ILE A 197 5.99 5.71 17.73
CA ILE A 197 6.80 4.52 17.55
C ILE A 197 6.73 3.76 18.88
N LYS A 198 6.09 2.58 18.90
CA LYS A 198 6.18 1.67 20.05
C LYS A 198 7.52 0.99 20.05
#